data_34dffced84d52907be74c0ac5fff181a
#
_entry.id   34dffced84d52907be74c0ac5fff181a
#
_cell.length_a   1.000
_cell.length_b   1.000
_cell.length_c   1.000
_cell.angle_alpha   90.00
_cell.angle_beta   90.00
_cell.angle_gamma   90.00
#
_symmetry.space_group_name_H-M   'P 1'
#
loop_
_entity.id
_entity.type
_entity.pdbx_description
1 polymer ?
#
loop_
_entity_poly.entity_id
_entity_poly.type
_entity_poly.pdbx_seq_one_letter_code
_entity_poly.pdbx_strand_id
1 'polypeptide(L)'
;ESGGGGKVGTLMCMPAAKGLFHKAIIMSGTILNVNTHEMSQTLGKAVLDELGISVEEIEKIKDVPYQELYDAGQRALAASVGTRRPGTPMMWGFGPTPDGETLLQQPFQPTFAEISSDIPLVMGTTFNELQRLVYNKPMTQEEAREALLPTFGDETDAYIKAFGEAYPDYTPQDLLSIDRKSVV
;
A
#
# COMPACT_ATOMS: atom_id res chain seq x y z
N GLU A 1 -1.99 -14.61 1.58
CA GLU A 1 -2.14 -14.09 0.23
C GLU A 1 -2.71 -12.68 0.30
N SER A 2 -2.36 -11.77 -0.66
CA SER A 2 -2.84 -10.39 -0.78
C SER A 2 -2.74 -9.61 0.54
N GLY A 3 -3.84 -9.01 1.03
CA GLY A 3 -3.87 -8.32 2.33
C GLY A 3 -3.46 -9.18 3.52
N GLY A 4 -3.60 -10.51 3.44
CA GLY A 4 -3.05 -11.44 4.41
C GLY A 4 -1.53 -11.44 4.43
N GLY A 5 -0.88 -11.31 3.27
CA GLY A 5 0.57 -11.14 3.17
C GLY A 5 1.05 -9.85 3.82
N GLY A 6 0.32 -8.75 3.63
CA GLY A 6 0.59 -7.48 4.30
C GLY A 6 0.48 -7.59 5.83
N LYS A 7 -0.50 -8.33 6.33
CA LYS A 7 -0.62 -8.61 7.77
C LYS A 7 0.55 -9.43 8.29
N VAL A 8 1.00 -10.44 7.54
CA VAL A 8 2.19 -11.23 7.91
C VAL A 8 3.42 -10.33 8.01
N GLY A 9 3.69 -9.49 6.98
CA GLY A 9 4.81 -8.54 7.02
C GLY A 9 4.73 -7.58 8.21
N THR A 10 3.53 -7.08 8.54
CA THR A 10 3.32 -6.23 9.71
C THR A 10 3.61 -6.98 11.02
N LEU A 11 3.07 -8.20 11.19
CA LEU A 11 3.31 -9.01 12.39
C LEU A 11 4.79 -9.31 12.60
N MET A 12 5.56 -9.50 11.53
CA MET A 12 7.01 -9.70 11.63
C MET A 12 7.78 -8.47 12.16
N CYS A 13 7.13 -7.30 12.22
CA CYS A 13 7.70 -6.07 12.79
C CYS A 13 7.18 -5.74 14.19
N MET A 14 6.29 -6.57 14.74
CA MET A 14 5.64 -6.31 16.03
C MET A 14 6.33 -7.08 17.16
N PRO A 15 6.82 -6.41 18.24
CA PRO A 15 7.41 -7.09 19.41
C PRO A 15 6.49 -8.14 20.03
N ALA A 16 5.19 -7.83 20.12
CA ALA A 16 4.20 -8.73 20.69
C ALA A 16 4.00 -10.04 19.90
N ALA A 17 4.43 -10.06 18.63
CA ALA A 17 4.33 -11.25 17.79
C ALA A 17 5.61 -12.14 17.83
N LYS A 18 6.68 -11.67 18.48
CA LYS A 18 7.93 -12.43 18.59
C LYS A 18 7.72 -13.77 19.28
N GLY A 19 8.17 -14.85 18.63
CA GLY A 19 8.07 -16.20 19.17
C GLY A 19 6.70 -16.88 18.98
N LEU A 20 5.70 -16.17 18.39
CA LEU A 20 4.39 -16.76 18.11
C LEU A 20 4.35 -17.57 16.83
N PHE A 21 5.34 -17.44 15.96
CA PHE A 21 5.47 -18.20 14.71
C PHE A 21 6.95 -18.43 14.39
N HIS A 22 7.22 -19.45 13.60
CA HIS A 22 8.58 -19.92 13.30
C HIS A 22 8.95 -19.85 11.82
N LYS A 23 7.99 -19.59 10.94
CA LYS A 23 8.16 -19.43 9.50
C LYS A 23 7.05 -18.52 8.99
N ALA A 24 7.33 -17.82 7.91
CA ALA A 24 6.34 -16.94 7.27
C ALA A 24 6.32 -17.13 5.75
N ILE A 25 5.13 -16.95 5.16
CA ILE A 25 4.93 -16.96 3.71
C ILE A 25 4.09 -15.76 3.34
N ILE A 26 4.58 -14.96 2.38
CA ILE A 26 3.87 -13.82 1.81
C ILE A 26 3.65 -14.09 0.31
N MET A 27 2.40 -14.20 -0.11
CA MET A 27 2.02 -14.41 -1.50
C MET A 27 1.27 -13.19 -2.00
N SER A 28 1.79 -12.49 -3.00
CA SER A 28 1.17 -11.32 -3.65
C SER A 28 0.68 -10.23 -2.69
N GLY A 29 1.32 -10.11 -1.54
CA GLY A 29 0.91 -9.22 -0.45
C GLY A 29 2.07 -8.47 0.19
N THR A 30 3.18 -8.31 -0.51
CA THR A 30 4.31 -7.53 -0.02
C THR A 30 3.92 -6.06 0.00
N ILE A 31 3.63 -5.54 1.18
CA ILE A 31 3.37 -4.12 1.41
C ILE A 31 4.65 -3.52 1.95
N LEU A 32 5.37 -2.78 1.11
CA LEU A 32 6.64 -2.15 1.48
C LEU A 32 6.42 -1.00 2.46
N ASN A 33 5.37 -0.22 2.24
CA ASN A 33 5.03 0.94 3.06
C ASN A 33 3.60 0.83 3.56
N VAL A 34 3.42 0.89 4.85
CA VAL A 34 2.15 1.12 5.52
C VAL A 34 1.96 2.63 5.76
N ASN A 35 0.83 3.05 6.32
CA ASN A 35 0.60 4.46 6.61
C ASN A 35 1.70 5.06 7.47
N THR A 36 2.01 6.33 7.25
CA THR A 36 2.80 7.10 8.20
C THR A 36 1.91 7.54 9.37
N HIS A 37 2.54 7.91 10.48
CA HIS A 37 1.83 8.45 11.64
C HIS A 37 0.99 9.69 11.26
N GLU A 38 1.57 10.61 10.49
CA GLU A 38 0.88 11.81 9.98
C GLU A 38 -0.35 11.48 9.13
N MET A 39 -0.22 10.51 8.22
CA MET A 39 -1.34 10.08 7.38
C MET A 39 -2.49 9.51 8.21
N SER A 40 -2.19 8.70 9.21
CA SER A 40 -3.19 8.10 10.09
C SER A 40 -3.85 9.15 10.99
N GLN A 41 -3.09 10.12 11.50
CA GLN A 41 -3.64 11.23 12.26
C GLN A 41 -4.58 12.09 11.41
N THR A 42 -4.17 12.41 10.18
CA THR A 42 -5.00 13.22 9.26
C THR A 42 -6.32 12.50 8.94
N LEU A 43 -6.27 11.21 8.64
CA LEU A 43 -7.48 10.42 8.38
C LEU A 43 -8.34 10.28 9.63
N GLY A 44 -7.73 10.00 10.79
CA GLY A 44 -8.46 9.90 12.06
C GLY A 44 -9.16 11.21 12.43
N LYS A 45 -8.48 12.34 12.25
CA LYS A 45 -9.11 13.66 12.47
C LYS A 45 -10.28 13.88 11.52
N ALA A 46 -10.14 13.55 10.24
CA ALA A 46 -11.23 13.68 9.28
C ALA A 46 -12.45 12.84 9.67
N VAL A 47 -12.27 11.65 10.23
CA VAL A 47 -13.38 10.83 10.76
C VAL A 47 -14.05 11.51 11.94
N LEU A 48 -13.29 12.07 12.87
CA LEU A 48 -13.83 12.78 14.02
C LEU A 48 -14.62 14.03 13.59
N ASP A 49 -14.09 14.77 12.60
CA ASP A 49 -14.78 15.94 12.02
C ASP A 49 -16.14 15.54 11.38
N GLU A 50 -16.19 14.42 10.65
CA GLU A 50 -17.41 13.85 10.08
C GLU A 50 -18.46 13.45 11.14
N LEU A 51 -18.01 13.07 12.34
CA LEU A 51 -18.86 12.67 13.46
C LEU A 51 -19.19 13.84 14.39
N GLY A 52 -18.60 15.02 14.17
CA GLY A 52 -18.76 16.17 15.08
C GLY A 52 -18.15 15.94 16.46
N ILE A 53 -17.11 15.08 16.55
CA ILE A 53 -16.42 14.75 17.81
C ILE A 53 -15.09 15.51 17.83
N SER A 54 -14.80 16.24 18.91
CA SER A 54 -13.49 16.88 19.07
C SER A 54 -12.41 15.84 19.50
N VAL A 55 -11.14 16.17 19.28
CA VAL A 55 -10.03 15.29 19.67
C VAL A 55 -10.02 15.04 21.19
N GLU A 56 -10.40 16.04 21.98
CA GLU A 56 -10.48 15.97 23.44
C GLU A 56 -11.61 15.01 23.90
N GLU A 57 -12.59 14.81 23.04
CA GLU A 57 -13.76 13.95 23.31
C GLU A 57 -13.68 12.59 22.59
N ILE A 58 -12.50 12.19 22.12
CA ILE A 58 -12.30 10.99 21.28
C ILE A 58 -12.94 9.71 21.87
N GLU A 59 -13.06 9.62 23.18
CA GLU A 59 -13.69 8.47 23.86
C GLU A 59 -15.16 8.27 23.42
N LYS A 60 -15.84 9.33 22.97
CA LYS A 60 -17.21 9.25 22.45
C LYS A 60 -17.34 8.38 21.22
N ILE A 61 -16.25 8.14 20.49
CA ILE A 61 -16.26 7.26 19.30
C ILE A 61 -16.70 5.83 19.64
N LYS A 62 -16.50 5.40 20.89
CA LYS A 62 -16.89 4.07 21.37
C LYS A 62 -18.42 3.90 21.43
N ASP A 63 -19.15 4.98 21.54
CA ASP A 63 -20.61 5.00 21.65
C ASP A 63 -21.29 5.25 20.29
N VAL A 64 -20.50 5.51 19.25
CA VAL A 64 -21.02 5.73 17.90
C VAL A 64 -21.51 4.40 17.31
N PRO A 65 -22.74 4.33 16.77
CA PRO A 65 -23.22 3.13 16.10
C PRO A 65 -22.28 2.73 14.95
N TYR A 66 -22.06 1.40 14.80
CA TYR A 66 -21.12 0.88 13.80
C TYR A 66 -21.35 1.43 12.39
N GLN A 67 -22.61 1.49 11.93
CA GLN A 67 -22.93 1.96 10.58
C GLN A 67 -22.57 3.45 10.41
N GLU A 68 -22.83 4.27 11.40
CA GLU A 68 -22.50 5.70 11.39
C GLU A 68 -20.99 5.91 11.35
N LEU A 69 -20.23 5.18 12.18
CA LEU A 69 -18.78 5.19 12.18
C LEU A 69 -18.20 4.73 10.82
N TYR A 70 -18.76 3.66 10.26
CA TYR A 70 -18.36 3.15 8.95
C TYR A 70 -18.59 4.20 7.86
N ASP A 71 -19.77 4.81 7.80
CA ASP A 71 -20.13 5.80 6.78
C ASP A 71 -19.26 7.07 6.90
N ALA A 72 -19.01 7.54 8.12
CA ALA A 72 -18.06 8.63 8.38
C ALA A 72 -16.65 8.28 7.89
N GLY A 73 -16.19 7.07 8.18
CA GLY A 73 -14.91 6.56 7.70
C GLY A 73 -14.80 6.55 6.18
N GLN A 74 -15.86 6.10 5.47
CA GLN A 74 -15.88 6.09 4.01
C GLN A 74 -15.86 7.52 3.43
N ARG A 75 -16.61 8.47 4.01
CA ARG A 75 -16.58 9.87 3.56
C ARG A 75 -15.22 10.53 3.79
N ALA A 76 -14.64 10.37 4.98
CA ALA A 76 -13.31 10.86 5.30
C ALA A 76 -12.24 10.30 4.34
N LEU A 77 -12.29 9.00 4.05
CA LEU A 77 -11.38 8.35 3.11
C LEU A 77 -11.56 8.90 1.69
N ALA A 78 -12.79 9.03 1.21
CA ALA A 78 -13.09 9.57 -0.12
C ALA A 78 -12.59 11.01 -0.30
N ALA A 79 -12.78 11.86 0.72
CA ALA A 79 -12.26 13.23 0.71
C ALA A 79 -10.72 13.27 0.69
N SER A 80 -10.08 12.29 1.31
CA SER A 80 -8.62 12.20 1.40
C SER A 80 -7.96 11.64 0.13
N VAL A 81 -8.66 10.84 -0.67
CA VAL A 81 -8.11 10.24 -1.92
C VAL A 81 -7.69 11.31 -2.93
N GLY A 82 -8.37 12.46 -2.97
CA GLY A 82 -8.02 13.59 -3.83
C GLY A 82 -6.67 14.25 -3.49
N THR A 83 -6.08 13.95 -2.34
CA THR A 83 -4.78 14.49 -1.90
C THR A 83 -3.62 13.51 -2.09
N ARG A 84 -3.85 12.41 -2.78
CA ARG A 84 -2.84 11.36 -2.97
C ARG A 84 -1.66 11.89 -3.77
N ARG A 85 -0.50 11.96 -3.11
CA ARG A 85 0.77 12.39 -3.73
C ARG A 85 1.53 11.19 -4.31
N PRO A 86 2.41 11.40 -5.30
CA PRO A 86 3.38 10.37 -5.70
C PRO A 86 4.12 9.83 -4.47
N GLY A 87 4.31 8.52 -4.40
CA GLY A 87 4.91 7.85 -3.24
C GLY A 87 3.96 7.53 -2.09
N THR A 88 2.68 7.93 -2.16
CA THR A 88 1.67 7.50 -1.19
C THR A 88 1.51 5.98 -1.26
N PRO A 89 1.45 5.25 -0.12
CA PRO A 89 1.21 3.83 -0.11
C PRO A 89 -0.02 3.45 -0.94
N MET A 90 0.08 2.39 -1.73
CA MET A 90 -1.00 1.94 -2.61
C MET A 90 -2.29 1.61 -1.84
N MET A 91 -2.17 1.19 -0.60
CA MET A 91 -3.27 0.87 0.30
C MET A 91 -3.46 1.95 1.37
N TRP A 92 -3.53 3.21 0.93
CA TRP A 92 -3.89 4.28 1.85
C TRP A 92 -5.33 4.10 2.36
N GLY A 93 -5.48 4.16 3.67
CA GLY A 93 -6.75 3.97 4.33
C GLY A 93 -6.55 3.61 5.81
N PHE A 94 -7.51 2.88 6.36
CA PHE A 94 -7.41 2.35 7.71
C PHE A 94 -6.49 1.11 7.70
N GLY A 95 -5.23 1.33 7.99
CA GLY A 95 -4.19 0.31 7.93
C GLY A 95 -3.17 0.43 9.05
N PRO A 96 -2.23 -0.52 9.10
CA PRO A 96 -1.14 -0.49 10.08
C PRO A 96 -0.37 0.83 10.00
N THR A 97 0.10 1.29 11.15
CA THR A 97 0.85 2.55 11.28
C THR A 97 1.96 2.33 12.30
N PRO A 98 3.24 2.59 11.94
CA PRO A 98 4.31 2.58 12.91
C PRO A 98 4.09 3.65 13.98
N ASP A 99 4.10 3.22 15.23
CA ASP A 99 3.99 4.07 16.44
C ASP A 99 5.25 4.02 17.30
N GLY A 100 6.22 3.17 16.93
CA GLY A 100 7.47 2.96 17.65
C GLY A 100 7.35 2.04 18.87
N GLU A 101 6.16 1.54 19.17
CA GLU A 101 5.87 0.66 20.29
C GLU A 101 5.23 -0.65 19.82
N THR A 102 4.03 -0.58 19.25
CA THR A 102 3.30 -1.75 18.76
C THR A 102 3.84 -2.22 17.41
N LEU A 103 4.09 -1.30 16.51
CA LEU A 103 4.75 -1.50 15.23
C LEU A 103 5.99 -0.60 15.18
N LEU A 104 7.17 -1.22 15.28
CA LEU A 104 8.42 -0.48 15.49
C LEU A 104 8.84 0.36 14.28
N GLN A 105 8.57 -0.11 13.07
CA GLN A 105 9.03 0.50 11.82
C GLN A 105 8.13 0.14 10.65
N GLN A 106 8.39 0.73 9.50
CA GLN A 106 7.84 0.24 8.23
C GLN A 106 8.32 -1.20 7.98
N PRO A 107 7.46 -2.11 7.46
CA PRO A 107 7.77 -3.56 7.38
C PRO A 107 9.08 -3.90 6.67
N PHE A 108 9.42 -3.15 5.62
CA PHE A 108 10.61 -3.43 4.80
C PHE A 108 11.53 -2.22 4.62
N GLN A 109 11.41 -1.18 5.44
CA GLN A 109 12.23 0.03 5.33
C GLN A 109 12.71 0.53 6.70
N PRO A 110 13.95 1.04 6.75
CA PRO A 110 14.98 1.06 5.70
C PRO A 110 15.52 -0.33 5.38
N THR A 111 15.30 -1.28 6.26
CA THR A 111 15.63 -2.70 6.14
C THR A 111 14.52 -3.52 6.76
N PHE A 112 14.51 -4.82 6.50
CA PHE A 112 13.62 -5.75 7.20
C PHE A 112 13.86 -5.69 8.72
N ALA A 113 12.78 -5.82 9.50
CA ALA A 113 12.86 -5.69 10.95
C ALA A 113 13.78 -6.74 11.59
N GLU A 114 14.79 -6.30 12.32
CA GLU A 114 15.77 -7.18 12.98
C GLU A 114 15.11 -8.18 13.94
N ILE A 115 14.00 -7.80 14.55
CA ILE A 115 13.24 -8.64 15.49
C ILE A 115 12.80 -10.00 14.89
N SER A 116 12.72 -10.10 13.56
CA SER A 116 12.35 -11.32 12.83
C SER A 116 13.44 -11.80 11.88
N SER A 117 14.68 -11.38 12.06
CA SER A 117 15.81 -11.77 11.21
C SER A 117 16.10 -13.28 11.20
N ASP A 118 15.68 -13.99 12.25
CA ASP A 118 15.80 -15.43 12.44
C ASP A 118 14.60 -16.23 11.87
N ILE A 119 13.56 -15.55 11.38
CA ILE A 119 12.36 -16.20 10.84
C ILE A 119 12.52 -16.45 9.35
N PRO A 120 12.58 -17.71 8.89
CA PRO A 120 12.57 -18.02 7.45
C PRO A 120 11.32 -17.45 6.78
N LEU A 121 11.55 -16.68 5.72
CA LEU A 121 10.49 -16.02 4.96
C LEU A 121 10.53 -16.44 3.50
N VAL A 122 9.41 -16.91 2.97
CA VAL A 122 9.18 -17.10 1.54
C VAL A 122 8.28 -16.00 1.03
N MET A 123 8.72 -15.29 0.01
CA MET A 123 7.92 -14.28 -0.68
C MET A 123 7.79 -14.64 -2.16
N GLY A 124 6.62 -14.38 -2.71
CA GLY A 124 6.34 -14.58 -4.12
C GLY A 124 5.23 -13.67 -4.60
N THR A 125 5.30 -13.33 -5.87
CA THR A 125 4.26 -12.58 -6.59
C THR A 125 3.89 -13.32 -7.85
N THR A 126 2.73 -13.03 -8.42
CA THR A 126 2.44 -13.43 -9.79
C THR A 126 3.13 -12.46 -10.76
N PHE A 127 3.37 -12.89 -12.00
CA PHE A 127 4.04 -12.07 -13.01
C PHE A 127 3.23 -10.78 -13.32
N ASN A 128 1.90 -10.89 -13.36
CA ASN A 128 0.99 -9.79 -13.67
C ASN A 128 0.05 -9.51 -12.48
N GLU A 129 0.56 -8.89 -11.41
CA GLU A 129 -0.19 -8.71 -10.16
C GLU A 129 -1.40 -7.78 -10.30
N LEU A 130 -1.30 -6.61 -10.62
CA LEU A 130 -2.38 -5.62 -10.60
C LEU A 130 -2.80 -5.25 -12.01
N GLN A 131 -3.20 -6.24 -12.79
CA GLN A 131 -3.88 -5.96 -14.04
C GLN A 131 -5.18 -5.21 -13.75
N ARG A 132 -5.09 -3.90 -13.64
CA ARG A 132 -6.27 -3.05 -13.41
C ARG A 132 -7.29 -3.15 -14.54
N LEU A 133 -6.84 -3.50 -15.72
CA LEU A 133 -7.67 -3.73 -16.90
C LEU A 133 -6.89 -4.71 -17.77
N VAL A 134 -7.51 -5.76 -18.14
CA VAL A 134 -7.03 -6.55 -19.27
C VAL A 134 -7.18 -5.64 -20.49
N TYR A 135 -6.11 -4.95 -20.84
CA TYR A 135 -6.07 -4.19 -22.07
C TYR A 135 -6.01 -5.16 -23.24
N ASN A 136 -7.14 -5.80 -23.51
CA ASN A 136 -7.30 -6.69 -24.67
C ASN A 136 -7.39 -5.93 -26.00
N LYS A 137 -7.31 -4.60 -25.96
CA LYS A 137 -7.30 -3.78 -27.16
C LYS A 137 -5.87 -3.42 -27.52
N PRO A 138 -5.49 -3.54 -28.80
CA PRO A 138 -4.24 -2.97 -29.26
C PRO A 138 -4.13 -1.51 -28.86
N MET A 139 -2.95 -1.13 -28.41
CA MET A 139 -2.66 0.22 -27.92
C MET A 139 -1.34 0.65 -28.53
N THR A 140 -1.23 1.94 -28.82
CA THR A 140 0.00 2.55 -29.29
C THR A 140 0.96 2.84 -28.13
N GLN A 141 2.24 3.07 -28.46
CA GLN A 141 3.23 3.46 -27.46
C GLN A 141 2.85 4.78 -26.77
N GLU A 142 2.28 5.73 -27.51
CA GLU A 142 1.85 7.01 -26.97
C GLU A 142 0.67 6.86 -25.99
N GLU A 143 -0.33 6.05 -26.34
CA GLU A 143 -1.44 5.73 -25.41
C GLU A 143 -0.96 5.06 -24.14
N ALA A 144 0.02 4.15 -24.23
CA ALA A 144 0.62 3.52 -23.06
C ALA A 144 1.38 4.56 -22.21
N ARG A 145 2.14 5.44 -22.85
CA ARG A 145 2.86 6.54 -22.19
C ARG A 145 1.89 7.47 -21.44
N GLU A 146 0.82 7.91 -22.10
CA GLU A 146 -0.20 8.76 -21.47
C GLU A 146 -0.85 8.09 -20.26
N ALA A 147 -1.12 6.78 -20.33
CA ALA A 147 -1.68 6.00 -19.24
C ALA A 147 -0.72 5.85 -18.03
N LEU A 148 0.59 5.97 -18.26
CA LEU A 148 1.62 5.89 -17.22
C LEU A 148 1.87 7.25 -16.54
N LEU A 149 1.67 8.37 -17.23
CA LEU A 149 1.93 9.72 -16.72
C LEU A 149 1.33 10.00 -15.33
N PRO A 150 0.06 9.64 -15.04
CA PRO A 150 -0.51 9.87 -13.70
C PRO A 150 0.22 9.14 -12.57
N THR A 151 1.00 8.12 -12.91
CA THR A 151 1.71 7.30 -11.92
C THR A 151 3.17 7.71 -11.77
N PHE A 152 3.85 7.96 -12.89
CA PHE A 152 5.29 8.18 -12.92
C PHE A 152 5.68 9.65 -13.18
N GLY A 153 4.72 10.49 -13.60
CA GLY A 153 5.02 11.91 -13.88
C GLY A 153 6.22 12.06 -14.82
N ASP A 154 7.19 12.87 -14.41
CA ASP A 154 8.40 13.15 -15.19
C ASP A 154 9.31 11.91 -15.37
N GLU A 155 9.15 10.87 -14.55
CA GLU A 155 9.92 9.61 -14.64
C GLU A 155 9.34 8.62 -15.66
N THR A 156 8.24 8.96 -16.34
CA THR A 156 7.56 8.06 -17.28
C THR A 156 8.48 7.56 -18.39
N ASP A 157 9.26 8.43 -19.00
CA ASP A 157 10.15 8.05 -20.10
C ASP A 157 11.34 7.21 -19.60
N ALA A 158 11.84 7.49 -18.41
CA ALA A 158 12.87 6.68 -17.77
C ALA A 158 12.36 5.27 -17.45
N TYR A 159 11.11 5.16 -16.97
CA TYR A 159 10.45 3.86 -16.75
C TYR A 159 10.30 3.07 -18.06
N ILE A 160 9.78 3.68 -19.12
CA ILE A 160 9.59 3.02 -20.42
C ILE A 160 10.92 2.51 -20.98
N LYS A 161 11.97 3.33 -20.87
CA LYS A 161 13.31 2.94 -21.31
C LYS A 161 13.84 1.75 -20.53
N ALA A 162 13.80 1.81 -19.19
CA ALA A 162 14.28 0.71 -18.34
C ALA A 162 13.49 -0.58 -18.58
N PHE A 163 12.17 -0.46 -18.78
CA PHE A 163 11.31 -1.58 -19.11
C PHE A 163 11.71 -2.22 -20.45
N GLY A 164 11.95 -1.42 -21.49
CA GLY A 164 12.37 -1.89 -22.80
C GLY A 164 13.76 -2.56 -22.80
N GLU A 165 14.67 -2.10 -21.93
CA GLU A 165 15.96 -2.73 -21.70
C GLU A 165 15.81 -4.12 -21.03
N ALA A 166 14.89 -4.24 -20.08
CA ALA A 166 14.62 -5.50 -19.38
C ALA A 166 13.80 -6.50 -20.22
N TYR A 167 12.90 -6.00 -21.06
CA TYR A 167 11.96 -6.80 -21.87
C TYR A 167 11.98 -6.32 -23.33
N PRO A 168 12.98 -6.70 -24.15
CA PRO A 168 13.17 -6.17 -25.50
C PRO A 168 12.00 -6.39 -26.47
N ASP A 169 11.22 -7.46 -26.25
CA ASP A 169 10.09 -7.86 -27.10
C ASP A 169 8.73 -7.42 -26.54
N TYR A 170 8.71 -6.44 -25.62
CA TYR A 170 7.48 -5.99 -25.00
C TYR A 170 6.52 -5.31 -26.00
N THR A 171 5.22 -5.46 -25.74
CA THR A 171 4.18 -4.66 -26.39
C THR A 171 3.82 -3.44 -25.55
N PRO A 172 3.19 -2.39 -26.14
CA PRO A 172 2.74 -1.24 -25.32
C PRO A 172 1.83 -1.63 -24.15
N GLN A 173 1.02 -2.68 -24.31
CA GLN A 173 0.17 -3.21 -23.25
C GLN A 173 0.97 -3.78 -22.07
N ASP A 174 2.13 -4.35 -22.33
CA ASP A 174 2.97 -4.96 -21.29
C ASP A 174 3.48 -3.91 -20.30
N LEU A 175 3.71 -2.68 -20.76
CA LEU A 175 4.05 -1.54 -19.89
C LEU A 175 3.03 -1.28 -18.78
N LEU A 176 1.77 -1.66 -19.02
CA LEU A 176 0.66 -1.46 -18.09
C LEU A 176 0.28 -2.73 -17.35
N SER A 177 0.70 -3.89 -17.85
CA SER A 177 0.28 -5.21 -17.37
C SER A 177 1.26 -5.83 -16.39
N ILE A 178 2.57 -5.62 -16.58
CA ILE A 178 3.59 -6.14 -15.68
C ILE A 178 3.57 -5.37 -14.36
N ASP A 179 3.62 -6.08 -13.27
CA ASP A 179 3.55 -5.49 -11.94
C ASP A 179 4.68 -4.46 -11.72
N ARG A 180 4.29 -3.23 -11.49
CA ARG A 180 5.18 -2.11 -11.23
C ARG A 180 6.03 -2.27 -9.96
N LYS A 181 5.69 -3.22 -9.09
CA LYS A 181 6.46 -3.53 -7.89
C LYS A 181 7.71 -4.36 -8.19
N SER A 182 7.74 -5.01 -9.35
CA SER A 182 8.85 -5.86 -9.76
C SER A 182 9.98 -5.11 -10.46
N VAL A 183 9.81 -3.81 -10.72
CA VAL A 183 10.74 -2.98 -11.52
C VAL A 183 11.44 -1.91 -10.69
N VAL A 184 11.25 -1.90 -9.37
CA VAL A 184 11.91 -0.94 -8.46
C VAL A 184 12.89 -1.66 -7.56
#